data_aa027a4acd03813c09173d50008421d7
#
_entry.id   aa027a4acd03813c09173d50008421d7
#
_cell.length_a   1.000
_cell.length_b   1.000
_cell.length_c   1.000
_cell.angle_alpha   90.00
_cell.angle_beta   90.00
_cell.angle_gamma   90.00
#
_symmetry.space_group_name_H-M   'P 1'
#
loop_
_entity.id
_entity.type
_entity.pdbx_description
1 polymer ?
#
loop_
_entity_poly.entity_id
_entity_poly.type
_entity_poly.pdbx_seq_one_letter_code
_entity_poly.pdbx_strand_id
1 'polypeptide(L)'
;MAEDTVKPTRTSKSKVRTGCITCKIRRIKCDESKPACIRCTSTGRKCDGYVSARTPAAGPRSPAKLACTEARAQEFFYHKTVPELSGFFGRPFWNTVLQFSLTEPSIRHASVALATLHEVHSTPLSLTTTNRDSLKFAIQSYNRAISTLRKRASDPASTPLVALASIIFTCFECLWGDPKAAAAHVTSGIGLLRMWRDKSGEPISPWGQHYRSFEFAFIETYLAPVLCTLSLCVAEFSFSAAVYLNPLDVKGCPAFEEPFQEISQARVGLIDIITAAVRLSQEGSSRSQAGNRRACLRATLECWKTRFDDLIQRRESSWSDQDRGAADLVRVMWESTTVGLSVGAAADETAWDAHKTAYEEIIRVVESLIARQGDLAGSANFHFEMGVISPLHLVAWKCRWPHLRRKGLALLLSSSRRECLYDSKLYHAVFSRIMAIEEAHSEEPLSKNSDLCDLPPEQARIHHFFCEPASSTADGVYHLKLLSRLNWPESTWHLQTEYLPLGSSQASCDGNSLSFTSPLLARLPVVDLFRTGPVPTLLLESREAQVAA
;
A
#
# COMPACT_ATOMS: atom_id res chain seq x y z
N MET A 1 45.29 84.09 16.40
CA MET A 1 45.19 82.80 17.16
C MET A 1 43.70 82.48 17.24
N ALA A 2 43.20 81.56 16.43
CA ALA A 2 41.85 81.11 16.44
C ALA A 2 41.85 79.70 17.07
N GLU A 3 41.13 79.57 18.18
CA GLU A 3 40.92 78.26 18.85
C GLU A 3 39.86 77.44 18.11
N ASP A 4 40.30 76.29 17.62
CA ASP A 4 39.44 75.27 17.04
C ASP A 4 38.68 74.48 18.14
N THR A 5 37.39 74.73 18.30
CA THR A 5 36.54 73.93 19.17
C THR A 5 36.05 72.64 18.44
N VAL A 6 36.69 71.53 18.81
CA VAL A 6 36.30 70.17 18.35
C VAL A 6 34.97 69.79 18.96
N LYS A 7 33.90 69.60 18.12
CA LYS A 7 32.60 69.05 18.53
C LYS A 7 32.73 67.54 18.80
N PRO A 8 32.19 67.00 19.92
CA PRO A 8 32.24 65.57 20.22
C PRO A 8 31.33 64.78 19.29
N THR A 9 31.90 63.81 18.57
CA THR A 9 31.18 62.85 17.74
C THR A 9 30.41 61.87 18.61
N ARG A 10 29.10 61.71 18.35
CA ARG A 10 28.21 60.75 19.00
C ARG A 10 28.57 59.33 18.52
N THR A 11 29.15 58.50 19.40
CA THR A 11 29.33 57.08 19.15
C THR A 11 27.98 56.36 19.09
N SER A 12 27.66 55.79 17.95
CA SER A 12 26.47 54.95 17.72
C SER A 12 26.61 53.62 18.47
N LYS A 13 25.98 53.45 19.62
CA LYS A 13 25.85 52.16 20.34
C LYS A 13 24.87 51.24 19.60
N SER A 14 25.27 49.99 19.34
CA SER A 14 24.42 49.01 18.65
C SER A 14 23.06 48.82 19.33
N LYS A 15 21.99 48.82 18.56
CA LYS A 15 20.60 48.64 19.06
C LYS A 15 20.39 47.20 19.46
N VAL A 16 20.03 46.94 20.72
CA VAL A 16 19.67 45.61 21.23
C VAL A 16 18.30 45.19 20.69
N ARG A 17 18.19 44.00 20.08
CA ARG A 17 16.97 43.49 19.47
C ARG A 17 16.02 42.82 20.48
N THR A 18 16.40 42.61 21.72
CA THR A 18 15.74 41.85 22.78
C THR A 18 14.81 42.67 23.69
N GLY A 19 14.76 43.99 23.54
CA GLY A 19 13.89 44.88 24.36
C GLY A 19 12.40 44.64 24.17
N CYS A 20 11.59 45.04 25.19
CA CYS A 20 10.12 44.95 25.17
C CYS A 20 9.49 45.73 24.01
N ILE A 21 8.26 45.35 23.62
CA ILE A 21 7.52 45.95 22.49
C ILE A 21 7.35 47.47 22.71
N THR A 22 6.92 47.90 23.90
CA THR A 22 6.69 49.30 24.24
C THR A 22 7.96 50.14 24.12
N CYS A 23 9.15 49.67 24.60
CA CYS A 23 10.40 50.40 24.46
C CYS A 23 10.90 50.45 23.00
N LYS A 24 10.61 49.42 22.22
CA LYS A 24 10.93 49.40 20.77
C LYS A 24 10.12 50.49 20.02
N ILE A 25 8.82 50.56 20.28
CA ILE A 25 7.96 51.60 19.69
C ILE A 25 8.46 53.01 20.07
N ARG A 26 8.86 53.20 21.34
CA ARG A 26 9.36 54.49 21.85
C ARG A 26 10.81 54.80 21.44
N ARG A 27 11.48 53.87 20.77
CA ARG A 27 12.89 53.97 20.33
C ARG A 27 13.87 54.28 21.47
N ILE A 28 13.59 53.81 22.70
CA ILE A 28 14.44 53.94 23.87
C ILE A 28 15.07 52.59 24.22
N LYS A 29 16.23 52.66 24.94
CA LYS A 29 16.90 51.42 25.40
C LYS A 29 16.09 50.78 26.53
N CYS A 30 15.66 49.53 26.33
CA CYS A 30 14.99 48.72 27.33
C CYS A 30 16.03 48.14 28.32
N ASP A 31 15.68 48.04 29.60
CA ASP A 31 16.44 47.40 30.65
C ASP A 31 16.24 45.88 30.73
N GLU A 32 15.27 45.35 29.94
CA GLU A 32 14.99 43.92 29.77
C GLU A 32 14.56 43.14 31.03
N SER A 33 14.15 43.82 32.09
CA SER A 33 13.61 43.23 33.32
C SER A 33 12.28 42.53 33.03
N LYS A 34 12.08 41.30 33.55
CA LYS A 34 10.82 40.52 33.39
C LYS A 34 10.07 40.48 34.71
N PRO A 35 8.70 40.43 34.72
CA PRO A 35 7.80 40.36 33.58
C PRO A 35 7.56 41.70 32.86
N ALA A 36 7.82 42.82 33.47
CA ALA A 36 7.71 44.15 32.88
C ALA A 36 8.99 44.94 33.08
N CYS A 37 9.45 45.68 32.05
CA CYS A 37 10.70 46.44 32.17
C CYS A 37 10.53 47.69 33.04
N ILE A 38 11.55 48.02 33.82
CA ILE A 38 11.59 49.18 34.75
C ILE A 38 11.36 50.51 33.98
N ARG A 39 11.85 50.59 32.74
CA ARG A 39 11.67 51.78 31.88
C ARG A 39 10.18 52.07 31.50
N CYS A 40 9.36 51.05 31.44
CA CYS A 40 7.92 51.22 31.24
C CYS A 40 7.23 51.50 32.55
N THR A 41 7.49 50.74 33.62
CA THR A 41 6.83 50.89 34.94
C THR A 41 7.19 52.19 35.61
N SER A 42 8.42 52.66 35.59
CA SER A 42 8.84 53.96 36.17
C SER A 42 8.26 55.18 35.46
N THR A 43 7.75 55.02 34.24
CA THR A 43 7.06 56.11 33.50
C THR A 43 5.54 55.95 33.49
N GLY A 44 4.97 55.08 34.38
CA GLY A 44 3.52 54.84 34.51
C GLY A 44 2.89 54.15 33.29
N ARG A 45 3.69 53.52 32.42
CA ARG A 45 3.17 52.90 31.18
C ARG A 45 3.08 51.39 31.31
N LYS A 46 2.07 50.83 30.71
CA LYS A 46 1.93 49.38 30.58
C LYS A 46 3.06 48.84 29.69
N CYS A 47 3.76 47.81 30.17
CA CYS A 47 4.77 47.10 29.38
C CYS A 47 4.09 45.95 28.60
N ASP A 48 4.10 46.00 27.26
CA ASP A 48 3.48 44.97 26.40
C ASP A 48 4.32 43.70 26.28
N GLY A 49 5.29 43.55 27.19
CA GLY A 49 6.12 42.35 27.26
C GLY A 49 7.17 42.22 26.14
N TYR A 50 7.77 41.08 26.11
CA TYR A 50 8.85 40.73 25.17
C TYR A 50 8.27 39.80 24.12
N VAL A 51 8.61 40.00 22.84
CA VAL A 51 8.32 39.03 21.81
C VAL A 51 9.09 37.77 22.17
N SER A 52 8.42 36.71 22.59
CA SER A 52 9.04 35.38 22.63
C SER A 52 9.73 35.18 21.29
N ALA A 53 11.01 34.83 21.29
CA ALA A 53 11.67 34.40 20.08
C ALA A 53 10.83 33.23 19.55
N ARG A 54 9.91 33.48 18.60
CA ARG A 54 9.39 32.44 17.77
C ARG A 54 10.64 31.79 17.20
N THR A 55 10.82 30.51 17.50
CA THR A 55 11.74 29.67 16.73
C THR A 55 11.55 30.09 15.28
N PRO A 56 12.56 30.54 14.57
CA PRO A 56 12.36 31.00 13.21
C PRO A 56 11.65 29.88 12.49
N ALA A 57 10.42 30.16 12.01
CA ALA A 57 9.79 29.28 11.05
C ALA A 57 10.85 29.06 9.99
N ALA A 58 11.25 27.80 9.76
CA ALA A 58 12.33 27.47 8.84
C ALA A 58 12.08 28.28 7.57
N GLY A 59 12.88 29.30 7.33
CA GLY A 59 12.73 30.19 6.17
C GLY A 59 12.81 29.32 4.91
N PRO A 60 12.34 29.78 3.75
CA PRO A 60 12.45 29.03 2.51
C PRO A 60 13.90 28.55 2.40
N ARG A 61 14.07 27.21 2.27
CA ARG A 61 15.41 26.61 2.14
C ARG A 61 16.11 27.33 1.00
N SER A 62 17.40 27.69 1.19
CA SER A 62 18.14 28.34 0.10
C SER A 62 18.14 27.43 -1.14
N PRO A 63 18.08 27.97 -2.35
CA PRO A 63 18.06 27.17 -3.58
C PRO A 63 19.16 26.11 -3.63
N ALA A 64 20.37 26.42 -3.15
CA ALA A 64 21.49 25.47 -3.06
C ALA A 64 21.21 24.31 -2.08
N LYS A 65 20.63 24.57 -0.91
CA LYS A 65 20.25 23.53 0.05
C LYS A 65 19.12 22.65 -0.47
N LEU A 66 18.18 23.22 -1.21
CA LEU A 66 17.10 22.48 -1.86
C LEU A 66 17.65 21.56 -2.95
N ALA A 67 18.53 22.05 -3.82
CA ALA A 67 19.17 21.26 -4.87
C ALA A 67 19.98 20.08 -4.30
N CYS A 68 20.72 20.30 -3.20
CA CYS A 68 21.46 19.23 -2.53
C CYS A 68 20.51 18.15 -1.94
N THR A 69 19.38 18.56 -1.35
CA THR A 69 18.39 17.61 -0.81
C THR A 69 17.72 16.82 -1.93
N GLU A 70 17.41 17.45 -3.07
CA GLU A 70 16.83 16.81 -4.25
C GLU A 70 17.81 15.82 -4.87
N ALA A 71 19.08 16.18 -5.05
CA ALA A 71 20.12 15.30 -5.57
C ALA A 71 20.31 14.04 -4.68
N ARG A 72 20.34 14.22 -3.35
CA ARG A 72 20.40 13.10 -2.40
C ARG A 72 19.20 12.18 -2.52
N ALA A 73 17.98 12.73 -2.63
CA ALA A 73 16.78 11.94 -2.81
C ALA A 73 16.78 11.17 -4.14
N GLN A 74 17.32 11.75 -5.22
CA GLN A 74 17.51 11.06 -6.50
C GLN A 74 18.54 9.93 -6.40
N GLU A 75 19.63 10.13 -5.67
CA GLU A 75 20.62 9.08 -5.40
C GLU A 75 19.98 7.93 -4.61
N PHE A 76 19.21 8.25 -3.56
CA PHE A 76 18.47 7.24 -2.79
C PHE A 76 17.42 6.53 -3.65
N PHE A 77 16.74 7.26 -4.56
CA PHE A 77 15.80 6.66 -5.51
C PHE A 77 16.46 5.59 -6.38
N TYR A 78 17.63 5.91 -6.94
CA TYR A 78 18.36 5.00 -7.82
C TYR A 78 18.91 3.78 -7.08
N HIS A 79 19.58 4.01 -5.93
CA HIS A 79 20.34 2.96 -5.25
C HIS A 79 19.52 2.12 -4.27
N LYS A 80 18.39 2.65 -3.78
CA LYS A 80 17.56 2.00 -2.76
C LYS A 80 16.11 1.82 -3.21
N THR A 81 15.42 2.92 -3.52
CA THR A 81 13.98 2.86 -3.81
C THR A 81 13.67 1.96 -5.00
N VAL A 82 14.34 2.15 -6.13
CA VAL A 82 14.10 1.33 -7.33
C VAL A 82 14.43 -0.16 -7.11
N PRO A 83 15.60 -0.56 -6.59
CA PRO A 83 15.88 -1.96 -6.30
C PRO A 83 14.85 -2.60 -5.36
N GLU A 84 14.50 -1.93 -4.26
CA GLU A 84 13.61 -2.48 -3.24
C GLU A 84 12.15 -2.58 -3.73
N LEU A 85 11.68 -1.60 -4.51
CA LEU A 85 10.32 -1.58 -5.04
C LEU A 85 10.12 -2.45 -6.29
N SER A 86 11.20 -2.87 -6.94
CA SER A 86 11.11 -3.63 -8.20
C SER A 86 10.54 -5.04 -8.05
N GLY A 87 10.66 -5.66 -6.88
CA GLY A 87 10.24 -7.04 -6.68
C GLY A 87 10.78 -7.99 -7.77
N PHE A 88 9.97 -8.96 -8.19
CA PHE A 88 10.33 -9.88 -9.27
C PHE A 88 10.08 -9.32 -10.68
N PHE A 89 9.09 -8.42 -10.84
CA PHE A 89 8.59 -8.02 -12.17
C PHE A 89 8.71 -6.52 -12.44
N GLY A 90 8.89 -5.69 -11.43
CA GLY A 90 8.83 -4.23 -11.57
C GLY A 90 10.06 -3.58 -12.18
N ARG A 91 11.18 -4.29 -12.33
CA ARG A 91 12.45 -3.69 -12.76
C ARG A 91 12.38 -2.98 -14.11
N PRO A 92 11.76 -3.52 -15.16
CA PRO A 92 11.62 -2.80 -16.44
C PRO A 92 10.84 -1.50 -16.29
N PHE A 93 9.75 -1.51 -15.53
CA PHE A 93 8.96 -0.31 -15.25
C PHE A 93 9.78 0.75 -14.49
N TRP A 94 10.45 0.37 -13.41
CA TRP A 94 11.23 1.31 -12.59
C TRP A 94 12.45 1.86 -13.32
N ASN A 95 13.08 1.09 -14.19
CA ASN A 95 14.13 1.60 -15.09
C ASN A 95 13.58 2.69 -16.02
N THR A 96 12.37 2.53 -16.51
CA THR A 96 11.69 3.54 -17.31
C THR A 96 11.40 4.81 -16.49
N VAL A 97 10.92 4.67 -15.26
CA VAL A 97 10.73 5.81 -14.34
C VAL A 97 12.06 6.56 -14.13
N LEU A 98 13.17 5.83 -13.94
CA LEU A 98 14.51 6.43 -13.82
C LEU A 98 14.86 7.28 -15.04
N GLN A 99 14.66 6.77 -16.25
CA GLN A 99 14.96 7.50 -17.48
C GLN A 99 14.13 8.78 -17.60
N PHE A 100 12.81 8.68 -17.36
CA PHE A 100 11.93 9.86 -17.40
C PHE A 100 12.23 10.86 -16.27
N SER A 101 12.71 10.41 -15.11
CA SER A 101 13.08 11.32 -14.01
C SER A 101 14.24 12.26 -14.34
N LEU A 102 15.07 11.89 -15.33
CA LEU A 102 16.19 12.72 -15.79
C LEU A 102 15.73 13.87 -16.69
N THR A 103 14.70 13.65 -17.52
CA THR A 103 14.26 14.58 -18.56
C THR A 103 12.97 15.33 -18.21
N GLU A 104 12.05 14.68 -17.47
CA GLU A 104 10.72 15.20 -17.19
C GLU A 104 10.61 15.72 -15.75
N PRO A 105 10.47 17.04 -15.55
CA PRO A 105 10.44 17.63 -14.20
C PRO A 105 9.31 17.10 -13.30
N SER A 106 8.13 16.77 -13.86
CA SER A 106 7.01 16.20 -13.11
C SER A 106 7.36 14.83 -12.54
N ILE A 107 7.97 13.95 -13.33
CA ILE A 107 8.42 12.62 -12.91
C ILE A 107 9.57 12.73 -11.90
N ARG A 108 10.50 13.65 -12.14
CA ARG A 108 11.60 13.92 -11.19
C ARG A 108 11.08 14.29 -9.82
N HIS A 109 10.16 15.25 -9.73
CA HIS A 109 9.60 15.65 -8.44
C HIS A 109 8.78 14.54 -7.78
N ALA A 110 8.04 13.73 -8.57
CA ALA A 110 7.31 12.57 -8.06
C ALA A 110 8.26 11.50 -7.50
N SER A 111 9.35 11.18 -8.22
CA SER A 111 10.39 10.24 -7.77
C SER A 111 11.12 10.72 -6.52
N VAL A 112 11.45 12.02 -6.44
CA VAL A 112 12.04 12.64 -5.25
C VAL A 112 11.10 12.56 -4.05
N ALA A 113 9.81 12.81 -4.25
CA ALA A 113 8.81 12.68 -3.19
C ALA A 113 8.72 11.25 -2.65
N LEU A 114 8.62 10.27 -3.57
CA LEU A 114 8.55 8.85 -3.23
C LEU A 114 9.82 8.37 -2.52
N ALA A 115 11.00 8.71 -3.04
CA ALA A 115 12.28 8.34 -2.44
C ALA A 115 12.46 8.92 -1.02
N THR A 116 12.09 10.19 -0.83
CA THR A 116 12.19 10.83 0.48
C THR A 116 11.24 10.19 1.49
N LEU A 117 10.02 9.85 1.07
CA LEU A 117 9.07 9.13 1.92
C LEU A 117 9.57 7.73 2.25
N HIS A 118 10.12 7.02 1.26
CA HIS A 118 10.68 5.68 1.43
C HIS A 118 11.90 5.69 2.38
N GLU A 119 12.79 6.69 2.28
CA GLU A 119 13.92 6.86 3.20
C GLU A 119 13.44 7.04 4.64
N VAL A 120 12.39 7.83 4.87
CA VAL A 120 11.80 8.02 6.21
C VAL A 120 11.25 6.71 6.76
N HIS A 121 10.60 5.89 5.92
CA HIS A 121 10.06 4.59 6.35
C HIS A 121 11.14 3.52 6.58
N SER A 122 12.25 3.60 5.85
CA SER A 122 13.37 2.65 5.98
C SER A 122 14.31 2.98 7.16
N THR A 123 14.19 4.17 7.73
CA THR A 123 15.05 4.60 8.85
C THR A 123 14.35 4.31 10.18
N PRO A 124 15.03 3.68 11.17
CA PRO A 124 14.43 3.45 12.48
C PRO A 124 13.94 4.75 13.11
N LEU A 125 12.68 4.74 13.55
CA LEU A 125 11.98 5.92 14.07
C LEU A 125 12.53 6.37 15.43
N SER A 126 13.49 7.27 15.43
CA SER A 126 13.46 8.35 16.41
C SER A 126 12.67 9.50 15.77
N LEU A 127 11.65 10.04 16.46
CA LEU A 127 10.93 11.26 16.06
C LEU A 127 11.87 12.47 16.13
N THR A 128 12.89 12.47 15.29
CA THR A 128 13.84 13.56 15.20
C THR A 128 13.24 14.68 14.37
N THR A 129 13.64 15.91 14.64
CA THR A 129 13.31 17.09 13.82
C THR A 129 13.62 16.86 12.34
N THR A 130 14.61 16.02 12.05
CA THR A 130 15.03 15.61 10.70
C THR A 130 13.92 14.86 9.95
N ASN A 131 13.20 13.92 10.58
CA ASN A 131 12.14 13.16 9.93
C ASN A 131 10.94 14.05 9.58
N ARG A 132 10.59 15.00 10.45
CA ARG A 132 9.52 15.97 10.17
C ARG A 132 9.85 16.87 8.98
N ASP A 133 11.09 17.31 8.86
CA ASP A 133 11.55 18.13 7.73
C ASP A 133 11.61 17.33 6.43
N SER A 134 11.97 16.05 6.49
CA SER A 134 11.97 15.14 5.34
C SER A 134 10.53 14.87 4.85
N LEU A 135 9.58 14.59 5.74
CA LEU A 135 8.16 14.43 5.38
C LEU A 135 7.60 15.70 4.74
N LYS A 136 7.91 16.89 5.30
CA LYS A 136 7.53 18.15 4.70
C LYS A 136 8.12 18.34 3.30
N PHE A 137 9.36 17.95 3.10
CA PHE A 137 10.02 18.01 1.79
C PHE A 137 9.38 17.03 0.79
N ALA A 138 9.05 15.80 1.23
CA ALA A 138 8.33 14.82 0.41
C ALA A 138 6.99 15.38 -0.09
N ILE A 139 6.15 15.93 0.81
CA ILE A 139 4.87 16.56 0.45
C ILE A 139 5.06 17.75 -0.50
N GLN A 140 6.06 18.60 -0.25
CA GLN A 140 6.36 19.74 -1.13
C GLN A 140 6.75 19.27 -2.54
N SER A 141 7.56 18.22 -2.65
CA SER A 141 7.97 17.64 -3.92
C SER A 141 6.79 16.98 -4.64
N TYR A 142 5.93 16.26 -3.92
CA TYR A 142 4.68 15.69 -4.43
C TYR A 142 3.78 16.79 -5.03
N ASN A 143 3.53 17.88 -4.30
CA ASN A 143 2.71 19.00 -4.77
C ASN A 143 3.34 19.71 -6.00
N ARG A 144 4.69 19.79 -6.07
CA ARG A 144 5.39 20.30 -7.25
C ARG A 144 5.20 19.41 -8.46
N ALA A 145 5.27 18.08 -8.28
CA ALA A 145 5.00 17.12 -9.33
C ALA A 145 3.60 17.32 -9.93
N ILE A 146 2.57 17.36 -9.07
CA ILE A 146 1.19 17.60 -9.50
C ILE A 146 1.05 18.95 -10.22
N SER A 147 1.59 20.03 -9.66
CA SER A 147 1.46 21.36 -10.27
C SER A 147 2.15 21.46 -11.63
N THR A 148 3.29 20.76 -11.80
CA THR A 148 4.02 20.70 -13.07
C THR A 148 3.26 19.86 -14.10
N LEU A 149 2.69 18.72 -13.68
CA LEU A 149 1.92 17.82 -14.53
C LEU A 149 0.63 18.49 -15.03
N ARG A 150 -0.08 19.21 -14.15
CA ARG A 150 -1.33 19.94 -14.52
C ARG A 150 -1.15 20.91 -15.68
N LYS A 151 0.01 21.53 -15.83
CA LYS A 151 0.31 22.45 -16.94
C LYS A 151 0.34 21.74 -18.29
N ARG A 152 0.57 20.42 -18.29
CA ARG A 152 0.69 19.58 -19.50
C ARG A 152 -0.52 18.64 -19.69
N ALA A 153 -1.38 18.49 -18.68
CA ALA A 153 -2.48 17.53 -18.69
C ALA A 153 -3.54 17.79 -19.78
N SER A 154 -3.59 19.00 -20.32
CA SER A 154 -4.49 19.36 -21.44
C SER A 154 -3.97 18.91 -22.80
N ASP A 155 -2.71 18.53 -22.92
CA ASP A 155 -2.09 18.06 -24.16
C ASP A 155 -2.26 16.53 -24.28
N PRO A 156 -2.98 16.03 -25.30
CA PRO A 156 -3.14 14.59 -25.53
C PRO A 156 -1.83 13.82 -25.67
N ALA A 157 -0.78 14.45 -26.20
CA ALA A 157 0.56 13.85 -26.32
C ALA A 157 1.21 13.58 -24.94
N SER A 158 0.69 14.18 -23.89
CA SER A 158 1.17 13.95 -22.51
C SER A 158 0.50 12.77 -21.80
N THR A 159 -0.45 12.07 -22.43
CA THR A 159 -1.19 10.96 -21.81
C THR A 159 -0.28 9.88 -21.23
N PRO A 160 0.76 9.37 -21.90
CA PRO A 160 1.68 8.39 -21.34
C PRO A 160 2.39 8.90 -20.07
N LEU A 161 2.78 10.18 -20.09
CA LEU A 161 3.46 10.82 -18.96
C LEU A 161 2.53 10.97 -17.74
N VAL A 162 1.26 11.33 -17.98
CA VAL A 162 0.26 11.46 -16.91
C VAL A 162 -0.07 10.09 -16.31
N ALA A 163 -0.18 9.05 -17.16
CA ALA A 163 -0.38 7.68 -16.71
C ALA A 163 0.82 7.16 -15.88
N LEU A 164 2.05 7.44 -16.33
CA LEU A 164 3.27 7.12 -15.58
C LEU A 164 3.29 7.81 -14.21
N ALA A 165 2.96 9.10 -14.17
CA ALA A 165 2.90 9.86 -12.93
C ALA A 165 1.82 9.33 -11.99
N SER A 166 0.66 8.91 -12.49
CA SER A 166 -0.42 8.34 -11.67
C SER A 166 0.02 7.09 -10.93
N ILE A 167 0.85 6.24 -11.56
CA ILE A 167 1.45 5.07 -10.91
C ILE A 167 2.35 5.50 -9.76
N ILE A 168 3.25 6.47 -9.98
CA ILE A 168 4.18 6.93 -8.93
C ILE A 168 3.41 7.57 -7.78
N PHE A 169 2.34 8.33 -8.08
CA PHE A 169 1.46 8.90 -7.05
C PHE A 169 0.71 7.81 -6.28
N THR A 170 0.22 6.77 -6.96
CA THR A 170 -0.37 5.61 -6.28
C THR A 170 0.63 4.97 -5.32
N CYS A 171 1.88 4.78 -5.77
CA CYS A 171 2.94 4.24 -4.93
C CYS A 171 3.23 5.13 -3.71
N PHE A 172 3.25 6.44 -3.91
CA PHE A 172 3.41 7.40 -2.81
C PHE A 172 2.27 7.29 -1.79
N GLU A 173 1.01 7.26 -2.25
CA GLU A 173 -0.15 7.18 -1.37
C GLU A 173 -0.25 5.81 -0.66
N CYS A 174 0.10 4.72 -1.34
CA CYS A 174 0.22 3.42 -0.71
C CYS A 174 1.25 3.44 0.42
N LEU A 175 2.42 4.05 0.20
CA LEU A 175 3.45 4.18 1.23
C LEU A 175 3.03 5.16 2.33
N TRP A 176 2.34 6.24 1.98
CA TRP A 176 1.76 7.20 2.92
C TRP A 176 0.66 6.59 3.78
N GLY A 177 -0.10 5.61 3.24
CA GLY A 177 -1.20 4.95 3.91
C GLY A 177 -2.56 5.61 3.67
N ASP A 178 -2.76 6.24 2.52
CA ASP A 178 -4.05 6.77 2.08
C ASP A 178 -4.65 5.92 0.94
N PRO A 179 -5.49 4.91 1.25
CA PRO A 179 -6.08 4.04 0.24
C PRO A 179 -7.06 4.78 -0.69
N LYS A 180 -7.71 5.85 -0.21
CA LYS A 180 -8.65 6.63 -1.03
C LYS A 180 -7.91 7.43 -2.10
N ALA A 181 -6.83 8.10 -1.71
CA ALA A 181 -5.99 8.84 -2.66
C ALA A 181 -5.31 7.88 -3.64
N ALA A 182 -4.78 6.74 -3.17
CA ALA A 182 -4.21 5.70 -4.02
C ALA A 182 -5.22 5.21 -5.07
N ALA A 183 -6.45 4.88 -4.65
CA ALA A 183 -7.53 4.46 -5.55
C ALA A 183 -7.89 5.54 -6.58
N ALA A 184 -7.93 6.81 -6.17
CA ALA A 184 -8.22 7.92 -7.07
C ALA A 184 -7.16 8.05 -8.19
N HIS A 185 -5.87 7.89 -7.85
CA HIS A 185 -4.80 7.93 -8.85
C HIS A 185 -4.85 6.73 -9.80
N VAL A 186 -5.06 5.52 -9.30
CA VAL A 186 -5.23 4.32 -10.15
C VAL A 186 -6.42 4.47 -11.08
N THR A 187 -7.58 4.87 -10.56
CA THR A 187 -8.82 5.06 -11.33
C THR A 187 -8.61 6.08 -12.44
N SER A 188 -7.95 7.20 -12.12
CA SER A 188 -7.63 8.24 -13.11
C SER A 188 -6.66 7.73 -14.19
N GLY A 189 -5.62 7.00 -13.79
CA GLY A 189 -4.66 6.39 -14.72
C GLY A 189 -5.32 5.40 -15.67
N ILE A 190 -6.17 4.50 -15.15
CA ILE A 190 -6.93 3.54 -15.97
C ILE A 190 -7.91 4.27 -16.91
N GLY A 191 -8.61 5.30 -16.42
CA GLY A 191 -9.51 6.12 -17.25
C GLY A 191 -8.78 6.78 -18.43
N LEU A 192 -7.60 7.32 -18.18
CA LEU A 192 -6.75 7.91 -19.23
C LEU A 192 -6.32 6.87 -20.25
N LEU A 193 -5.88 5.67 -19.84
CA LEU A 193 -5.48 4.60 -20.75
C LEU A 193 -6.64 4.11 -21.60
N ARG A 194 -7.86 3.99 -21.04
CA ARG A 194 -9.07 3.65 -21.81
C ARG A 194 -9.34 4.68 -22.88
N MET A 195 -9.41 5.96 -22.50
CA MET A 195 -9.65 7.04 -23.47
C MET A 195 -8.58 7.08 -24.57
N TRP A 196 -7.34 6.77 -24.22
CA TRP A 196 -6.24 6.75 -25.16
C TRP A 196 -6.34 5.55 -26.13
N ARG A 197 -6.69 4.35 -25.63
CA ARG A 197 -6.96 3.16 -26.46
C ARG A 197 -8.10 3.38 -27.43
N ASP A 198 -9.22 3.97 -26.97
CA ASP A 198 -10.38 4.27 -27.81
C ASP A 198 -10.04 5.22 -28.96
N LYS A 199 -9.13 6.17 -28.72
CA LYS A 199 -8.67 7.11 -29.75
C LYS A 199 -7.65 6.50 -30.72
N SER A 200 -6.82 5.59 -30.26
CA SER A 200 -5.77 4.98 -31.09
C SER A 200 -6.34 4.04 -32.16
N GLY A 201 -7.48 3.40 -31.85
CA GLY A 201 -8.09 2.38 -32.73
C GLY A 201 -7.22 1.14 -32.95
N GLU A 202 -6.11 1.00 -32.21
CA GLU A 202 -5.25 -0.17 -32.30
C GLU A 202 -5.91 -1.37 -31.57
N PRO A 203 -5.87 -2.58 -32.14
CA PRO A 203 -6.37 -3.76 -31.47
C PRO A 203 -5.53 -4.03 -30.22
N ILE A 204 -6.21 -4.23 -29.10
CA ILE A 204 -5.55 -4.64 -27.86
C ILE A 204 -5.24 -6.14 -28.03
N SER A 205 -3.97 -6.45 -28.27
CA SER A 205 -3.51 -7.84 -28.15
C SER A 205 -3.16 -8.08 -26.69
N PRO A 206 -3.86 -8.97 -25.99
CA PRO A 206 -3.54 -9.29 -24.59
C PRO A 206 -2.09 -9.77 -24.39
N TRP A 207 -1.45 -10.21 -25.48
CA TRP A 207 -0.13 -10.84 -25.47
C TRP A 207 0.88 -10.13 -26.39
N GLY A 208 0.55 -8.97 -26.85
CA GLY A 208 1.26 -7.84 -27.38
C GLY A 208 2.59 -8.02 -28.08
N GLN A 209 2.63 -8.67 -29.25
CA GLN A 209 3.89 -8.75 -29.98
C GLN A 209 4.01 -7.79 -31.18
N HIS A 210 2.92 -7.15 -31.63
CA HIS A 210 2.96 -6.31 -32.84
C HIS A 210 2.12 -5.04 -32.70
N TYR A 211 2.57 -4.11 -31.86
CA TYR A 211 1.98 -2.78 -31.83
C TYR A 211 2.54 -1.92 -32.96
N ARG A 212 1.67 -1.14 -33.61
CA ARG A 212 2.05 -0.28 -34.73
C ARG A 212 2.81 0.97 -34.29
N SER A 213 2.51 1.48 -33.08
CA SER A 213 3.20 2.65 -32.54
C SER A 213 4.08 2.31 -31.34
N PHE A 214 5.20 3.01 -31.22
CA PHE A 214 6.09 2.88 -30.06
C PHE A 214 5.41 3.29 -28.76
N GLU A 215 4.57 4.33 -28.80
CA GLU A 215 3.82 4.81 -27.64
C GLU A 215 2.84 3.76 -27.15
N PHE A 216 2.14 3.09 -28.08
CA PHE A 216 1.20 2.02 -27.75
C PHE A 216 1.93 0.83 -27.12
N ALA A 217 3.04 0.42 -27.73
CA ALA A 217 3.88 -0.63 -27.17
C ALA A 217 4.38 -0.28 -25.75
N PHE A 218 4.80 0.96 -25.54
CA PHE A 218 5.25 1.44 -24.24
C PHE A 218 4.15 1.36 -23.17
N ILE A 219 2.95 1.86 -23.49
CA ILE A 219 1.82 1.84 -22.56
C ILE A 219 1.42 0.40 -22.23
N GLU A 220 1.24 -0.44 -23.25
CA GLU A 220 0.73 -1.80 -23.04
C GLU A 220 1.76 -2.72 -22.37
N THR A 221 3.04 -2.53 -22.62
CA THR A 221 4.09 -3.36 -22.05
C THR A 221 4.47 -2.94 -20.63
N TYR A 222 4.52 -1.64 -20.35
CA TYR A 222 5.08 -1.14 -19.09
C TYR A 222 4.07 -0.52 -18.13
N LEU A 223 3.05 0.20 -18.63
CA LEU A 223 2.13 0.93 -17.75
C LEU A 223 0.87 0.14 -17.42
N ALA A 224 0.24 -0.47 -18.41
CA ALA A 224 -1.04 -1.16 -18.24
C ALA A 224 -0.95 -2.33 -17.24
N PRO A 225 0.07 -3.21 -17.28
CA PRO A 225 0.19 -4.31 -16.30
C PRO A 225 0.37 -3.82 -14.86
N VAL A 226 1.14 -2.75 -14.67
CA VAL A 226 1.36 -2.17 -13.33
C VAL A 226 0.07 -1.55 -12.81
N LEU A 227 -0.67 -0.79 -13.63
CA LEU A 227 -1.96 -0.21 -13.25
C LEU A 227 -2.99 -1.30 -12.92
N CYS A 228 -3.04 -2.40 -13.69
CA CYS A 228 -3.91 -3.53 -13.39
C CYS A 228 -3.58 -4.15 -12.02
N THR A 229 -2.30 -4.39 -11.74
CA THR A 229 -1.86 -4.92 -10.43
C THR A 229 -2.22 -3.96 -9.28
N LEU A 230 -1.92 -2.67 -9.44
CA LEU A 230 -2.25 -1.67 -8.42
C LEU A 230 -3.76 -1.53 -8.22
N SER A 231 -4.57 -1.68 -9.28
CA SER A 231 -6.02 -1.62 -9.15
C SER A 231 -6.57 -2.77 -8.28
N LEU A 232 -6.01 -3.96 -8.40
CA LEU A 232 -6.33 -5.07 -7.50
C LEU A 232 -5.93 -4.75 -6.05
N CYS A 233 -4.71 -4.22 -5.85
CA CYS A 233 -4.22 -3.89 -4.51
C CYS A 233 -5.05 -2.83 -3.80
N VAL A 234 -5.63 -1.86 -4.52
CA VAL A 234 -6.38 -0.75 -3.91
C VAL A 234 -7.89 -0.97 -3.88
N ALA A 235 -8.43 -1.80 -4.78
CA ALA A 235 -9.86 -2.05 -4.90
C ALA A 235 -10.50 -2.56 -3.60
N GLU A 236 -9.77 -3.36 -2.86
CA GLU A 236 -10.23 -3.97 -1.63
C GLU A 236 -10.28 -2.99 -0.47
N PHE A 237 -9.40 -1.99 -0.46
CA PHE A 237 -9.31 -0.99 0.60
C PHE A 237 -10.21 0.23 0.37
N SER A 238 -10.58 0.51 -0.88
CA SER A 238 -11.36 1.70 -1.21
C SER A 238 -12.88 1.47 -1.21
N PHE A 239 -13.35 0.22 -1.26
CA PHE A 239 -14.75 -0.15 -1.52
C PHE A 239 -15.35 0.52 -2.77
N SER A 240 -14.51 1.16 -3.55
CA SER A 240 -14.88 1.68 -4.86
C SER A 240 -14.97 0.52 -5.83
N ALA A 241 -15.92 0.57 -6.75
CA ALA A 241 -15.97 -0.40 -7.83
C ALA A 241 -14.60 -0.40 -8.52
N ALA A 242 -13.92 -1.54 -8.51
CA ALA A 242 -12.62 -1.65 -9.13
C ALA A 242 -12.73 -1.27 -10.61
N VAL A 243 -11.91 -0.33 -11.02
CA VAL A 243 -11.88 0.12 -12.41
C VAL A 243 -10.89 -0.78 -13.13
N TYR A 244 -11.38 -1.60 -14.04
CA TYR A 244 -10.57 -2.58 -14.75
C TYR A 244 -10.19 -2.06 -16.13
N LEU A 245 -8.93 -2.21 -16.48
CA LEU A 245 -8.41 -1.79 -17.77
C LEU A 245 -8.83 -2.74 -18.90
N ASN A 246 -8.79 -4.06 -18.61
CA ASN A 246 -9.16 -5.12 -19.53
C ASN A 246 -10.37 -5.88 -18.96
N PRO A 247 -11.61 -5.53 -19.37
CA PRO A 247 -12.70 -6.44 -19.09
C PRO A 247 -12.45 -7.71 -19.91
N LEU A 248 -12.03 -8.80 -19.28
CA LEU A 248 -12.19 -10.11 -19.88
C LEU A 248 -13.66 -10.25 -20.20
N ASP A 249 -14.01 -10.28 -21.50
CA ASP A 249 -15.36 -10.60 -21.90
C ASP A 249 -15.56 -12.10 -21.61
N VAL A 250 -16.17 -12.37 -20.47
CA VAL A 250 -16.43 -13.74 -19.97
C VAL A 250 -17.36 -14.53 -20.90
N LYS A 251 -17.88 -13.90 -21.95
CA LYS A 251 -18.71 -14.58 -22.97
C LYS A 251 -17.89 -15.46 -23.92
N GLY A 252 -16.61 -15.16 -24.11
CA GLY A 252 -15.67 -16.03 -24.81
C GLY A 252 -14.49 -16.28 -23.88
N CYS A 253 -14.25 -17.54 -23.46
CA CYS A 253 -12.95 -17.85 -22.84
C CYS A 253 -11.86 -17.40 -23.83
N PRO A 254 -10.98 -16.45 -23.47
CA PRO A 254 -9.82 -16.21 -24.29
C PRO A 254 -9.00 -17.49 -24.26
N ALA A 255 -9.06 -18.25 -25.36
CA ALA A 255 -8.09 -19.29 -25.56
C ALA A 255 -6.74 -18.56 -25.58
N PHE A 256 -5.83 -18.94 -24.67
CA PHE A 256 -4.43 -18.56 -24.80
C PHE A 256 -3.88 -19.27 -26.04
N GLU A 257 -4.11 -18.68 -27.21
CA GLU A 257 -3.80 -19.31 -28.49
C GLU A 257 -2.29 -19.49 -28.67
N GLU A 258 -1.52 -18.52 -28.17
CA GLU A 258 -0.06 -18.57 -28.26
C GLU A 258 0.60 -19.02 -26.95
N PRO A 259 1.73 -19.74 -27.02
CA PRO A 259 2.50 -20.14 -25.86
C PRO A 259 3.19 -18.94 -25.21
N PHE A 260 3.21 -18.89 -23.89
CA PHE A 260 4.00 -17.89 -23.18
C PHE A 260 5.48 -17.99 -23.51
N GLN A 261 6.13 -16.85 -23.76
CA GLN A 261 7.58 -16.78 -23.99
C GLN A 261 8.34 -16.39 -22.72
N GLU A 262 7.68 -15.67 -21.81
CA GLU A 262 8.26 -15.14 -20.57
C GLU A 262 7.29 -15.29 -19.39
N ILE A 263 7.85 -15.38 -18.18
CA ILE A 263 7.07 -15.45 -16.93
C ILE A 263 6.20 -14.20 -16.74
N SER A 264 6.68 -13.03 -17.19
CA SER A 264 5.96 -11.77 -17.17
C SER A 264 4.63 -11.83 -17.93
N GLN A 265 4.62 -12.48 -19.11
CA GLN A 265 3.40 -12.68 -19.90
C GLN A 265 2.40 -13.60 -19.18
N ALA A 266 2.88 -14.70 -18.61
CA ALA A 266 2.05 -15.61 -17.83
C ALA A 266 1.43 -14.88 -16.63
N ARG A 267 2.21 -14.04 -15.93
CA ARG A 267 1.72 -13.24 -14.81
C ARG A 267 0.63 -12.26 -15.23
N VAL A 268 0.80 -11.54 -16.33
CA VAL A 268 -0.21 -10.59 -16.85
C VAL A 268 -1.53 -11.32 -17.11
N GLY A 269 -1.49 -12.47 -17.80
CA GLY A 269 -2.69 -13.26 -18.05
C GLY A 269 -3.36 -13.78 -16.79
N LEU A 270 -2.59 -14.14 -15.78
CA LEU A 270 -3.16 -14.54 -14.50
C LEU A 270 -3.81 -13.37 -13.77
N ILE A 271 -3.20 -12.17 -13.80
CA ILE A 271 -3.78 -10.94 -13.22
C ILE A 271 -5.12 -10.59 -13.89
N ASP A 272 -5.25 -10.77 -15.19
CA ASP A 272 -6.51 -10.55 -15.91
C ASP A 272 -7.60 -11.53 -15.42
N ILE A 273 -7.27 -12.80 -15.20
CA ILE A 273 -8.18 -13.81 -14.64
C ILE A 273 -8.57 -13.45 -13.19
N ILE A 274 -7.61 -13.09 -12.35
CA ILE A 274 -7.85 -12.66 -10.96
C ILE A 274 -8.78 -11.44 -10.95
N THR A 275 -8.51 -10.47 -11.80
CA THR A 275 -9.32 -9.26 -11.94
C THR A 275 -10.77 -9.60 -12.30
N ALA A 276 -10.98 -10.52 -13.24
CA ALA A 276 -12.32 -10.99 -13.62
C ALA A 276 -13.00 -11.75 -12.48
N ALA A 277 -12.26 -12.55 -11.70
CA ALA A 277 -12.78 -13.29 -10.54
C ALA A 277 -13.21 -12.32 -9.41
N VAL A 278 -12.40 -11.31 -9.10
CA VAL A 278 -12.73 -10.26 -8.12
C VAL A 278 -13.98 -9.49 -8.56
N ARG A 279 -14.05 -9.10 -9.83
CA ARG A 279 -15.22 -8.43 -10.38
C ARG A 279 -16.48 -9.28 -10.25
N LEU A 280 -16.40 -10.57 -10.56
CA LEU A 280 -17.52 -11.49 -10.44
C LEU A 280 -18.05 -11.57 -9.00
N SER A 281 -17.17 -11.48 -8.00
CA SER A 281 -17.57 -11.48 -6.58
C SER A 281 -18.26 -10.18 -6.14
N GLN A 282 -18.02 -9.07 -6.84
CA GLN A 282 -18.63 -7.76 -6.54
C GLN A 282 -19.96 -7.52 -7.27
N GLU A 283 -20.19 -8.20 -8.39
CA GLU A 283 -21.41 -8.06 -9.17
C GLU A 283 -22.57 -8.81 -8.50
N GLY A 284 -23.70 -8.13 -8.28
CA GLY A 284 -24.95 -8.71 -7.75
C GLY A 284 -25.69 -9.58 -8.78
N SER A 285 -24.97 -10.38 -9.58
CA SER A 285 -25.54 -11.25 -10.61
C SER A 285 -26.42 -12.36 -10.03
N SER A 286 -27.42 -12.83 -10.78
CA SER A 286 -28.19 -13.99 -10.37
C SER A 286 -27.27 -15.21 -10.14
N ARG A 287 -27.63 -16.09 -9.19
CA ARG A 287 -26.82 -17.28 -8.83
C ARG A 287 -26.46 -18.14 -10.05
N SER A 288 -27.35 -18.30 -11.00
CA SER A 288 -27.13 -19.07 -12.23
C SER A 288 -26.10 -18.40 -13.16
N GLN A 289 -26.23 -17.08 -13.39
CA GLN A 289 -25.29 -16.35 -14.24
C GLN A 289 -23.89 -16.31 -13.62
N ALA A 290 -23.80 -16.09 -12.31
CA ALA A 290 -22.55 -16.13 -11.58
C ALA A 290 -21.89 -17.52 -11.65
N GLY A 291 -22.67 -18.59 -11.57
CA GLY A 291 -22.18 -19.98 -11.71
C GLY A 291 -21.56 -20.26 -13.08
N ASN A 292 -22.25 -19.88 -14.16
CA ASN A 292 -21.75 -20.07 -15.53
C ASN A 292 -20.46 -19.26 -15.80
N ARG A 293 -20.43 -18.02 -15.35
CA ARG A 293 -19.23 -17.17 -15.50
C ARG A 293 -18.04 -17.70 -14.70
N ARG A 294 -18.29 -18.25 -13.50
CA ARG A 294 -17.25 -18.89 -12.70
C ARG A 294 -16.71 -20.15 -13.36
N ALA A 295 -17.59 -20.99 -13.92
CA ALA A 295 -17.17 -22.18 -14.66
C ALA A 295 -16.29 -21.80 -15.87
N CYS A 296 -16.63 -20.73 -16.59
CA CYS A 296 -15.83 -20.21 -17.69
C CYS A 296 -14.46 -19.71 -17.18
N LEU A 297 -14.39 -18.96 -16.08
CA LEU A 297 -13.11 -18.51 -15.52
C LEU A 297 -12.23 -19.67 -15.05
N ARG A 298 -12.81 -20.73 -14.48
CA ARG A 298 -12.07 -21.94 -14.12
C ARG A 298 -11.48 -22.62 -15.36
N ALA A 299 -12.26 -22.79 -16.43
CA ALA A 299 -11.75 -23.34 -17.68
C ALA A 299 -10.63 -22.49 -18.27
N THR A 300 -10.75 -21.15 -18.22
CA THR A 300 -9.69 -20.23 -18.64
C THR A 300 -8.43 -20.41 -17.79
N LEU A 301 -8.58 -20.55 -16.49
CA LEU A 301 -7.47 -20.76 -15.55
C LEU A 301 -6.74 -22.08 -15.80
N GLU A 302 -7.45 -23.14 -16.16
CA GLU A 302 -6.85 -24.43 -16.56
C GLU A 302 -6.09 -24.35 -17.89
N CYS A 303 -6.66 -23.64 -18.89
CA CYS A 303 -5.95 -23.36 -20.13
C CYS A 303 -4.65 -22.57 -19.87
N TRP A 304 -4.74 -21.54 -19.03
CA TRP A 304 -3.58 -20.76 -18.60
C TRP A 304 -2.53 -21.65 -17.94
N LYS A 305 -2.93 -22.53 -17.03
CA LYS A 305 -2.02 -23.45 -16.33
C LYS A 305 -1.27 -24.35 -17.30
N THR A 306 -1.95 -24.92 -18.28
CA THR A 306 -1.33 -25.75 -19.33
C THR A 306 -0.25 -24.97 -20.08
N ARG A 307 -0.49 -23.71 -20.42
CA ARG A 307 0.48 -22.84 -21.11
C ARG A 307 1.66 -22.46 -20.21
N PHE A 308 1.39 -22.28 -18.92
CA PHE A 308 2.43 -21.97 -17.94
C PHE A 308 3.34 -23.18 -17.68
N ASP A 309 2.78 -24.39 -17.59
CA ASP A 309 3.55 -25.62 -17.46
C ASP A 309 4.43 -25.89 -18.68
N ASP A 310 3.91 -25.62 -19.89
CA ASP A 310 4.68 -25.69 -21.12
C ASP A 310 5.86 -24.67 -21.12
N LEU A 311 5.65 -23.45 -20.60
CA LEU A 311 6.73 -22.47 -20.43
C LEU A 311 7.81 -23.00 -19.47
N ILE A 312 7.41 -23.56 -18.31
CA ILE A 312 8.33 -24.14 -17.34
C ILE A 312 9.15 -25.25 -18.01
N GLN A 313 8.47 -26.19 -18.64
CA GLN A 313 9.14 -27.35 -19.30
C GLN A 313 10.19 -26.91 -20.34
N ARG A 314 9.90 -25.84 -21.10
CA ARG A 314 10.80 -25.32 -22.15
C ARG A 314 11.96 -24.50 -21.63
N ARG A 315 11.79 -23.77 -20.51
CA ARG A 315 12.69 -22.67 -20.14
C ARG A 315 13.34 -22.82 -18.76
N GLU A 316 12.83 -23.67 -17.84
CA GLU A 316 13.28 -23.74 -16.44
C GLU A 316 14.78 -24.01 -16.29
N SER A 317 15.37 -24.83 -17.20
CA SER A 317 16.79 -25.13 -17.18
C SER A 317 17.68 -23.89 -17.41
N SER A 318 17.17 -22.87 -18.08
CA SER A 318 17.87 -21.61 -18.37
C SER A 318 17.61 -20.49 -17.37
N TRP A 319 16.73 -20.71 -16.38
CA TRP A 319 16.30 -19.68 -15.46
C TRP A 319 17.33 -19.37 -14.37
N SER A 320 17.47 -18.09 -14.09
CA SER A 320 18.16 -17.61 -12.90
C SER A 320 17.35 -17.90 -11.62
N ASP A 321 17.94 -17.73 -10.46
CA ASP A 321 17.21 -17.85 -9.18
C ASP A 321 16.10 -16.82 -9.04
N GLN A 322 16.27 -15.63 -9.63
CA GLN A 322 15.24 -14.62 -9.71
C GLN A 322 14.06 -15.08 -10.58
N ASP A 323 14.31 -15.71 -11.73
CA ASP A 323 13.26 -16.24 -12.60
C ASP A 323 12.50 -17.38 -11.92
N ARG A 324 13.21 -18.29 -11.23
CA ARG A 324 12.58 -19.36 -10.43
C ARG A 324 11.69 -18.79 -9.33
N GLY A 325 12.16 -17.77 -8.60
CA GLY A 325 11.34 -17.07 -7.60
C GLY A 325 10.11 -16.39 -8.21
N ALA A 326 10.27 -15.77 -9.39
CA ALA A 326 9.15 -15.20 -10.13
C ALA A 326 8.12 -16.25 -10.55
N ALA A 327 8.56 -17.40 -11.05
CA ALA A 327 7.69 -18.51 -11.44
C ALA A 327 6.99 -19.13 -10.22
N ASP A 328 7.67 -19.27 -9.10
CA ASP A 328 7.10 -19.75 -7.84
C ASP A 328 6.02 -18.79 -7.33
N LEU A 329 6.24 -17.49 -7.41
CA LEU A 329 5.21 -16.50 -7.04
C LEU A 329 3.97 -16.60 -7.95
N VAL A 330 4.16 -16.75 -9.25
CA VAL A 330 3.04 -16.92 -10.21
C VAL A 330 2.29 -18.23 -9.93
N ARG A 331 3.00 -19.32 -9.59
CA ARG A 331 2.39 -20.59 -9.20
C ARG A 331 1.50 -20.46 -7.98
N VAL A 332 1.96 -19.79 -6.94
CA VAL A 332 1.20 -19.57 -5.70
C VAL A 332 -0.01 -18.67 -5.93
N MET A 333 0.10 -17.65 -6.79
CA MET A 333 -1.04 -16.82 -7.19
C MET A 333 -2.10 -17.66 -7.93
N TRP A 334 -1.67 -18.54 -8.84
CA TRP A 334 -2.58 -19.45 -9.54
C TRP A 334 -3.28 -20.40 -8.58
N GLU A 335 -2.55 -21.04 -7.64
CA GLU A 335 -3.11 -21.96 -6.64
C GLU A 335 -4.17 -21.26 -5.79
N SER A 336 -3.86 -20.07 -5.29
CA SER A 336 -4.78 -19.27 -4.49
C SER A 336 -6.04 -18.89 -5.27
N THR A 337 -5.88 -18.55 -6.56
CA THR A 337 -7.01 -18.20 -7.45
C THR A 337 -7.87 -19.44 -7.73
N THR A 338 -7.26 -20.60 -7.92
CA THR A 338 -7.97 -21.88 -8.13
C THR A 338 -8.82 -22.22 -6.93
N VAL A 339 -8.28 -22.12 -5.72
CA VAL A 339 -9.05 -22.31 -4.47
C VAL A 339 -10.20 -21.32 -4.39
N GLY A 340 -9.95 -20.02 -4.59
CA GLY A 340 -10.99 -18.99 -4.52
C GLY A 340 -12.11 -19.17 -5.55
N LEU A 341 -11.79 -19.59 -6.77
CA LEU A 341 -12.79 -19.87 -7.81
C LEU A 341 -13.55 -21.20 -7.58
N SER A 342 -12.96 -22.18 -6.89
CA SER A 342 -13.60 -23.48 -6.65
C SER A 342 -14.68 -23.40 -5.57
N VAL A 343 -14.42 -22.69 -4.47
CA VAL A 343 -15.37 -22.57 -3.35
C VAL A 343 -16.60 -21.75 -3.74
N GLY A 344 -16.46 -20.78 -4.59
CA GLY A 344 -17.59 -20.03 -5.12
C GLY A 344 -18.38 -19.24 -4.07
N ALA A 345 -19.56 -18.75 -4.48
CA ALA A 345 -20.54 -18.17 -3.57
C ALA A 345 -21.28 -19.26 -2.77
N ALA A 346 -20.58 -20.35 -2.44
CA ALA A 346 -21.13 -21.38 -1.58
C ALA A 346 -21.55 -20.75 -0.25
N ALA A 347 -22.61 -21.29 0.29
CA ALA A 347 -23.15 -20.76 1.52
C ALA A 347 -22.28 -21.11 2.73
N ASP A 348 -21.41 -22.13 2.63
CA ASP A 348 -20.72 -22.74 3.76
C ASP A 348 -19.22 -22.43 3.78
N GLU A 349 -18.72 -22.01 4.93
CA GLU A 349 -17.28 -21.87 5.18
C GLU A 349 -16.55 -23.24 5.25
N THR A 350 -17.28 -24.33 5.50
CA THR A 350 -16.73 -25.70 5.49
C THR A 350 -16.24 -26.14 4.10
N ALA A 351 -16.74 -25.53 3.03
CA ALA A 351 -16.28 -25.83 1.66
C ALA A 351 -14.79 -25.55 1.45
N TRP A 352 -14.20 -24.67 2.24
CA TRP A 352 -12.77 -24.38 2.18
C TRP A 352 -11.88 -25.52 2.69
N ASP A 353 -12.42 -26.43 3.50
CA ASP A 353 -11.68 -27.54 4.10
C ASP A 353 -11.22 -28.59 3.06
N ALA A 354 -11.92 -28.66 1.93
CA ALA A 354 -11.57 -29.58 0.84
C ALA A 354 -10.22 -29.27 0.16
N HIS A 355 -9.61 -28.13 0.44
CA HIS A 355 -8.41 -27.63 -0.23
C HIS A 355 -7.12 -27.81 0.57
N LYS A 356 -7.03 -28.84 1.44
CA LYS A 356 -5.86 -29.09 2.30
C LYS A 356 -4.54 -29.13 1.52
N THR A 357 -4.51 -29.87 0.42
CA THR A 357 -3.31 -30.03 -0.42
C THR A 357 -2.86 -28.72 -1.08
N ALA A 358 -3.81 -27.87 -1.47
CA ALA A 358 -3.51 -26.54 -2.00
C ALA A 358 -2.87 -25.63 -0.93
N TYR A 359 -3.37 -25.68 0.30
CA TYR A 359 -2.77 -24.94 1.41
C TYR A 359 -1.36 -25.44 1.75
N GLU A 360 -1.12 -26.75 1.73
CA GLU A 360 0.20 -27.33 1.93
C GLU A 360 1.19 -26.85 0.86
N GLU A 361 0.76 -26.83 -0.41
CA GLU A 361 1.59 -26.36 -1.52
C GLU A 361 1.86 -24.85 -1.44
N ILE A 362 0.86 -24.02 -1.14
CA ILE A 362 1.04 -22.59 -0.92
C ILE A 362 2.10 -22.34 0.17
N ILE A 363 1.98 -23.00 1.31
CA ILE A 363 2.94 -22.87 2.41
C ILE A 363 4.34 -23.28 1.97
N ARG A 364 4.49 -24.43 1.32
CA ARG A 364 5.77 -24.94 0.87
C ARG A 364 6.48 -23.97 -0.08
N VAL A 365 5.75 -23.43 -1.05
CA VAL A 365 6.32 -22.50 -2.02
C VAL A 365 6.65 -21.15 -1.37
N VAL A 366 5.77 -20.63 -0.50
CA VAL A 366 6.03 -19.37 0.21
C VAL A 366 7.24 -19.49 1.15
N GLU A 367 7.42 -20.62 1.84
CA GLU A 367 8.65 -20.87 2.64
C GLU A 367 9.91 -20.78 1.78
N SER A 368 9.90 -21.42 0.60
CA SER A 368 11.02 -21.34 -0.34
C SER A 368 11.27 -19.89 -0.81
N LEU A 369 10.21 -19.12 -1.11
CA LEU A 369 10.33 -17.73 -1.52
C LEU A 369 10.91 -16.85 -0.42
N ILE A 370 10.47 -17.02 0.82
CA ILE A 370 10.97 -16.25 1.98
C ILE A 370 12.44 -16.64 2.26
N ALA A 371 12.79 -17.92 2.20
CA ALA A 371 14.15 -18.37 2.42
C ALA A 371 15.13 -17.80 1.38
N ARG A 372 14.75 -17.76 0.10
CA ARG A 372 15.57 -17.15 -0.97
C ARG A 372 15.74 -15.63 -0.81
N GLN A 373 14.76 -14.96 -0.21
CA GLN A 373 14.83 -13.53 0.05
C GLN A 373 15.55 -13.19 1.36
N GLY A 374 15.76 -14.18 2.25
CA GLY A 374 16.40 -14.02 3.55
C GLY A 374 17.81 -13.43 3.51
N ASP A 375 18.58 -13.71 2.46
CA ASP A 375 19.90 -13.13 2.23
C ASP A 375 19.84 -11.65 1.76
N LEU A 376 18.68 -11.21 1.27
CA LEU A 376 18.38 -9.83 0.88
C LEU A 376 17.61 -9.08 1.97
N ALA A 377 17.26 -9.73 3.08
CA ALA A 377 16.35 -9.27 4.14
C ALA A 377 16.90 -8.11 4.99
N GLY A 378 17.98 -7.48 4.61
CA GLY A 378 18.53 -6.34 5.36
C GLY A 378 17.73 -5.06 5.25
N SER A 379 16.77 -4.89 4.32
CA SER A 379 16.19 -3.57 4.11
C SER A 379 14.77 -3.46 3.50
N ALA A 380 14.28 -4.41 2.73
CA ALA A 380 13.05 -4.17 1.96
C ALA A 380 11.77 -4.57 2.71
N ASN A 381 11.27 -3.68 3.57
CA ASN A 381 10.00 -3.89 4.27
C ASN A 381 8.77 -3.50 3.43
N PHE A 382 8.95 -2.98 2.21
CA PHE A 382 7.87 -2.46 1.37
C PHE A 382 8.03 -2.82 -0.11
N HIS A 383 6.97 -3.37 -0.72
CA HIS A 383 6.90 -3.69 -2.15
C HIS A 383 5.60 -3.15 -2.75
N PHE A 384 5.60 -2.79 -4.05
CA PHE A 384 4.37 -2.41 -4.77
C PHE A 384 3.76 -3.55 -5.57
N GLU A 385 4.35 -4.72 -5.52
CA GLU A 385 3.79 -5.91 -6.15
C GLU A 385 3.01 -6.75 -5.15
N MET A 386 1.98 -7.42 -5.63
CA MET A 386 1.37 -8.53 -4.89
C MET A 386 2.40 -9.66 -4.79
N GLY A 387 2.75 -10.02 -3.58
CA GLY A 387 3.75 -11.03 -3.27
C GLY A 387 3.14 -12.18 -2.47
N VAL A 388 3.77 -12.48 -1.33
CA VAL A 388 3.41 -13.64 -0.49
C VAL A 388 2.29 -13.35 0.51
N ILE A 389 1.96 -12.08 0.78
CA ILE A 389 0.93 -11.75 1.79
C ILE A 389 -0.44 -12.22 1.32
N SER A 390 -0.82 -12.02 0.06
CA SER A 390 -2.11 -12.45 -0.47
C SER A 390 -2.34 -13.97 -0.37
N PRO A 391 -1.42 -14.85 -0.82
CA PRO A 391 -1.55 -16.29 -0.59
C PRO A 391 -1.58 -16.69 0.89
N LEU A 392 -0.74 -16.07 1.73
CA LEU A 392 -0.73 -16.33 3.17
C LEU A 392 -2.01 -15.84 3.85
N HIS A 393 -2.62 -14.77 3.36
CA HIS A 393 -3.94 -14.32 3.78
C HIS A 393 -4.97 -15.43 3.57
N LEU A 394 -5.02 -16.03 2.38
CA LEU A 394 -5.92 -17.16 2.11
C LEU A 394 -5.72 -18.29 3.12
N VAL A 395 -4.48 -18.71 3.38
CA VAL A 395 -4.18 -19.78 4.33
C VAL A 395 -4.57 -19.38 5.75
N ALA A 396 -4.16 -18.22 6.23
CA ALA A 396 -4.45 -17.76 7.59
C ALA A 396 -5.94 -17.53 7.85
N TRP A 397 -6.67 -17.10 6.80
CA TRP A 397 -8.10 -16.80 6.88
C TRP A 397 -8.98 -18.03 6.67
N LYS A 398 -8.79 -18.77 5.58
CA LYS A 398 -9.74 -19.80 5.12
C LYS A 398 -9.32 -21.24 5.46
N CYS A 399 -8.04 -21.50 5.72
CA CYS A 399 -7.60 -22.82 6.16
C CYS A 399 -7.92 -23.02 7.65
N ARG A 400 -8.70 -24.07 7.97
CA ARG A 400 -9.02 -24.44 9.37
C ARG A 400 -8.21 -25.63 9.86
N TRP A 401 -7.35 -26.22 9.04
CA TRP A 401 -6.40 -27.25 9.47
C TRP A 401 -5.37 -26.63 10.42
N PRO A 402 -5.37 -27.00 11.72
CA PRO A 402 -4.68 -26.21 12.75
C PRO A 402 -3.20 -26.02 12.51
N HIS A 403 -2.49 -27.08 12.12
CA HIS A 403 -1.06 -27.02 11.85
C HIS A 403 -0.71 -26.13 10.64
N LEU A 404 -1.51 -26.20 9.56
CA LEU A 404 -1.29 -25.38 8.36
C LEU A 404 -1.60 -23.90 8.64
N ARG A 405 -2.71 -23.64 9.32
CA ARG A 405 -3.11 -22.27 9.69
C ARG A 405 -2.07 -21.59 10.56
N ARG A 406 -1.59 -22.28 11.62
CA ARG A 406 -0.52 -21.75 12.48
C ARG A 406 0.78 -21.52 11.72
N LYS A 407 1.11 -22.40 10.78
CA LYS A 407 2.29 -22.25 9.91
C LYS A 407 2.14 -21.03 8.99
N GLY A 408 0.98 -20.83 8.37
CA GLY A 408 0.67 -19.63 7.59
C GLY A 408 0.78 -18.34 8.40
N LEU A 409 0.26 -18.34 9.64
CA LEU A 409 0.39 -17.22 10.56
C LEU A 409 1.86 -16.94 10.94
N ALA A 410 2.65 -17.98 11.21
CA ALA A 410 4.08 -17.83 11.50
C ALA A 410 4.84 -17.22 10.31
N LEU A 411 4.49 -17.62 9.07
CA LEU A 411 5.08 -17.06 7.85
C LEU A 411 4.70 -15.58 7.63
N LEU A 412 3.45 -15.20 7.92
CA LEU A 412 3.03 -13.78 7.91
C LEU A 412 3.87 -12.96 8.90
N LEU A 413 4.10 -13.47 10.11
CA LEU A 413 4.89 -12.78 11.11
C LEU A 413 6.37 -12.68 10.72
N SER A 414 6.95 -13.79 10.23
CA SER A 414 8.37 -13.84 9.83
C SER A 414 8.67 -13.02 8.59
N SER A 415 7.72 -12.89 7.65
CA SER A 415 7.91 -12.08 6.45
C SER A 415 8.11 -10.60 6.78
N SER A 416 7.48 -10.11 7.87
CA SER A 416 7.63 -8.74 8.41
C SER A 416 7.64 -7.63 7.34
N ARG A 417 6.82 -7.78 6.28
CA ARG A 417 6.80 -6.90 5.10
C ARG A 417 5.44 -6.25 4.89
N ARG A 418 5.45 -5.27 4.03
CA ARG A 418 4.26 -4.62 3.52
C ARG A 418 4.23 -4.68 2.00
N GLU A 419 3.12 -5.10 1.44
CA GLU A 419 2.89 -5.21 -0.01
C GLU A 419 1.75 -4.27 -0.39
N CYS A 420 2.04 -3.15 -1.05
CA CYS A 420 1.09 -2.05 -1.25
C CYS A 420 0.44 -1.61 0.08
N LEU A 421 -0.84 -1.90 0.24
CA LEU A 421 -1.63 -1.60 1.44
C LEU A 421 -1.70 -2.78 2.43
N TYR A 422 -1.17 -3.95 2.08
CA TYR A 422 -1.20 -5.14 2.91
C TYR A 422 -0.03 -5.14 3.91
N ASP A 423 -0.33 -5.20 5.21
CA ASP A 423 0.65 -5.26 6.28
C ASP A 423 0.64 -6.63 6.95
N SER A 424 1.75 -7.38 6.85
CA SER A 424 1.83 -8.76 7.33
C SER A 424 1.61 -8.89 8.84
N LYS A 425 2.05 -7.91 9.64
CA LYS A 425 1.89 -7.92 11.10
C LYS A 425 0.44 -7.70 11.51
N LEU A 426 -0.23 -6.75 10.84
CA LEU A 426 -1.65 -6.48 11.07
C LEU A 426 -2.49 -7.71 10.70
N TYR A 427 -2.25 -8.33 9.53
CA TYR A 427 -2.93 -9.55 9.13
C TYR A 427 -2.67 -10.71 10.09
N HIS A 428 -1.42 -10.90 10.53
CA HIS A 428 -1.11 -11.88 11.56
C HIS A 428 -1.93 -11.68 12.84
N ALA A 429 -2.02 -10.45 13.34
CA ALA A 429 -2.77 -10.16 14.57
C ALA A 429 -4.28 -10.41 14.39
N VAL A 430 -4.87 -9.96 13.28
CA VAL A 430 -6.29 -10.15 12.96
C VAL A 430 -6.62 -11.64 12.86
N PHE A 431 -5.86 -12.40 12.07
CA PHE A 431 -6.16 -13.83 11.86
C PHE A 431 -5.82 -14.71 13.05
N SER A 432 -4.81 -14.34 13.85
CA SER A 432 -4.57 -15.01 15.13
C SER A 432 -5.75 -14.84 16.09
N ARG A 433 -6.37 -13.63 16.10
CA ARG A 433 -7.56 -13.40 16.91
C ARG A 433 -8.77 -14.16 16.40
N ILE A 434 -9.01 -14.16 15.09
CA ILE A 434 -10.09 -14.93 14.47
C ILE A 434 -9.91 -16.43 14.75
N MET A 435 -8.70 -16.96 14.60
CA MET A 435 -8.39 -18.36 14.91
C MET A 435 -8.73 -18.67 16.38
N ALA A 436 -8.33 -17.81 17.31
CA ALA A 436 -8.61 -18.01 18.73
C ALA A 436 -10.12 -18.03 19.04
N ILE A 437 -10.92 -17.20 18.35
CA ILE A 437 -12.39 -17.18 18.50
C ILE A 437 -12.99 -18.48 17.95
N GLU A 438 -12.61 -18.91 16.74
CA GLU A 438 -13.12 -20.12 16.12
C GLU A 438 -12.76 -21.38 16.92
N GLU A 439 -11.54 -21.46 17.48
CA GLU A 439 -11.07 -22.58 18.30
C GLU A 439 -11.72 -22.61 19.70
N ALA A 440 -12.09 -21.46 20.26
CA ALA A 440 -12.76 -21.39 21.57
C ALA A 440 -14.18 -21.98 21.58
N HIS A 441 -14.82 -22.13 20.41
CA HIS A 441 -16.13 -22.75 20.27
C HIS A 441 -16.06 -24.27 20.02
N SER A 442 -14.86 -24.85 19.99
CA SER A 442 -14.68 -26.30 19.92
C SER A 442 -14.78 -26.88 21.33
N GLU A 443 -15.65 -27.89 21.55
CA GLU A 443 -15.89 -28.48 22.87
C GLU A 443 -14.66 -29.19 23.45
N GLU A 444 -13.70 -29.58 22.60
CA GLU A 444 -12.40 -30.10 23.02
C GLU A 444 -11.24 -29.27 22.47
N PRO A 445 -10.14 -29.11 23.25
CA PRO A 445 -8.95 -28.40 22.76
C PRO A 445 -8.36 -29.16 21.58
N LEU A 446 -8.35 -28.50 20.41
CA LEU A 446 -7.78 -29.03 19.17
C LEU A 446 -6.33 -29.46 19.41
N SER A 447 -6.06 -30.76 19.31
CA SER A 447 -4.70 -31.29 19.45
C SER A 447 -3.76 -30.66 18.43
N LYS A 448 -2.59 -30.20 18.88
CA LYS A 448 -1.62 -29.50 18.02
C LYS A 448 -1.10 -30.35 16.85
N ASN A 449 -1.28 -31.66 16.89
CA ASN A 449 -0.64 -32.62 15.97
C ASN A 449 -1.57 -33.68 15.38
N SER A 450 -2.90 -33.63 15.57
CA SER A 450 -3.75 -34.70 15.02
C SER A 450 -4.23 -34.35 13.61
N ASP A 451 -3.95 -35.23 12.65
CA ASP A 451 -4.44 -35.17 11.26
C ASP A 451 -5.96 -35.47 11.16
N LEU A 452 -6.61 -35.80 12.27
CA LEU A 452 -8.02 -36.17 12.38
C LEU A 452 -8.76 -35.26 13.35
N CYS A 453 -8.31 -34.02 13.52
CA CYS A 453 -9.01 -33.04 14.35
C CYS A 453 -10.36 -32.70 13.77
N ASP A 454 -11.36 -32.64 14.64
CA ASP A 454 -12.62 -32.01 14.35
C ASP A 454 -12.38 -30.53 14.03
N LEU A 455 -12.48 -30.20 12.76
CA LEU A 455 -12.39 -28.82 12.30
C LEU A 455 -13.55 -28.02 12.91
N PRO A 456 -13.40 -26.71 13.17
CA PRO A 456 -14.48 -25.89 13.71
C PRO A 456 -15.77 -26.09 12.90
N PRO A 457 -16.92 -26.37 13.54
CA PRO A 457 -18.18 -26.48 12.83
C PRO A 457 -18.59 -25.16 12.20
N GLU A 458 -19.50 -25.17 11.23
CA GLU A 458 -19.92 -23.96 10.49
C GLU A 458 -20.32 -22.81 11.41
N GLN A 459 -21.03 -23.10 12.51
CA GLN A 459 -21.52 -22.10 13.46
C GLN A 459 -20.39 -21.38 14.24
N ALA A 460 -19.22 -22.01 14.34
CA ALA A 460 -18.05 -21.43 15.00
C ALA A 460 -17.22 -20.57 14.06
N ARG A 461 -17.48 -20.60 12.75
CA ARG A 461 -16.65 -19.96 11.74
C ARG A 461 -17.02 -18.50 11.53
N ILE A 462 -16.00 -17.68 11.35
CA ILE A 462 -16.17 -16.29 10.95
C ILE A 462 -16.24 -16.23 9.42
N HIS A 463 -17.31 -15.66 8.89
CA HIS A 463 -17.58 -15.58 7.45
C HIS A 463 -16.99 -14.32 6.82
N HIS A 464 -17.09 -13.19 7.53
CA HIS A 464 -16.56 -11.90 7.08
C HIS A 464 -15.92 -11.17 8.25
N PHE A 465 -14.94 -10.35 7.94
CA PHE A 465 -14.36 -9.43 8.91
C PHE A 465 -14.11 -8.06 8.28
N PHE A 466 -14.03 -7.07 9.15
CA PHE A 466 -13.59 -5.73 8.80
C PHE A 466 -12.78 -5.17 9.97
N CYS A 467 -11.61 -4.62 9.68
CA CYS A 467 -10.72 -4.08 10.69
C CYS A 467 -10.34 -2.65 10.32
N GLU A 468 -10.61 -1.71 11.22
CA GLU A 468 -10.31 -0.29 11.03
C GLU A 468 -9.66 0.30 12.30
N PRO A 469 -8.83 1.35 12.18
CA PRO A 469 -8.29 2.06 13.34
C PRO A 469 -9.40 2.59 14.23
N ALA A 470 -9.27 2.43 15.56
CA ALA A 470 -10.30 2.80 16.54
C ALA A 470 -10.50 4.33 16.68
N SER A 471 -9.46 5.11 16.39
CA SER A 471 -9.54 6.59 16.40
C SER A 471 -8.44 7.19 15.53
N SER A 472 -8.55 8.49 15.24
CA SER A 472 -7.49 9.25 14.55
C SER A 472 -6.25 9.50 15.43
N THR A 473 -6.27 9.08 16.68
CA THR A 473 -5.16 9.18 17.63
C THR A 473 -4.27 7.95 17.58
N ALA A 474 -2.98 8.15 17.80
CA ALA A 474 -1.89 7.22 17.49
C ALA A 474 -1.78 5.95 18.38
N ASP A 475 -2.84 5.47 18.98
CA ASP A 475 -2.76 4.45 20.04
C ASP A 475 -2.65 2.99 19.57
N GLY A 476 -2.58 2.75 18.24
CA GLY A 476 -2.40 1.40 17.69
C GLY A 476 -3.52 0.42 18.04
N VAL A 477 -4.73 0.92 18.33
CA VAL A 477 -5.92 0.09 18.59
C VAL A 477 -6.78 0.05 17.34
N TYR A 478 -7.26 -1.14 17.00
CA TYR A 478 -8.16 -1.37 15.87
C TYR A 478 -9.51 -1.89 16.34
N HIS A 479 -10.59 -1.50 15.66
CA HIS A 479 -11.90 -2.12 15.75
C HIS A 479 -11.96 -3.29 14.78
N LEU A 480 -12.13 -4.49 15.30
CA LEU A 480 -12.32 -5.71 14.53
C LEU A 480 -13.80 -6.10 14.57
N LYS A 481 -14.48 -5.97 13.46
CA LYS A 481 -15.89 -6.37 13.27
C LYS A 481 -15.93 -7.73 12.59
N LEU A 482 -16.61 -8.68 13.19
CA LEU A 482 -16.67 -10.08 12.78
C LEU A 482 -18.13 -10.47 12.52
N LEU A 483 -18.38 -11.12 11.39
CA LEU A 483 -19.68 -11.66 11.04
C LEU A 483 -19.65 -13.18 11.00
N SER A 484 -20.53 -13.80 11.78
CA SER A 484 -20.76 -15.25 11.81
C SER A 484 -22.24 -15.59 11.59
N ARG A 485 -22.52 -16.85 11.35
CA ARG A 485 -23.89 -17.41 11.24
C ARG A 485 -24.09 -18.42 12.35
N LEU A 486 -24.75 -18.02 13.43
CA LEU A 486 -24.94 -18.88 14.61
C LEU A 486 -25.98 -20.01 14.39
N ASN A 487 -26.98 -19.78 13.56
CA ASN A 487 -28.09 -20.71 13.30
C ASN A 487 -28.14 -21.14 11.84
N TRP A 488 -27.14 -21.92 11.42
CA TRP A 488 -27.14 -22.50 10.07
C TRP A 488 -28.16 -23.66 9.98
N PRO A 489 -29.03 -23.73 8.93
CA PRO A 489 -29.11 -22.89 7.73
C PRO A 489 -29.97 -21.63 7.86
N GLU A 490 -30.53 -21.33 9.04
CA GLU A 490 -31.29 -20.09 9.25
C GLU A 490 -30.37 -18.87 9.19
N SER A 491 -30.64 -17.96 8.26
CA SER A 491 -29.73 -16.94 7.77
C SER A 491 -29.62 -15.68 8.66
N THR A 492 -29.52 -15.82 9.97
CA THR A 492 -29.30 -14.67 10.85
C THR A 492 -27.80 -14.40 11.02
N TRP A 493 -27.39 -13.20 10.58
CA TRP A 493 -26.04 -12.73 10.79
C TRP A 493 -25.85 -12.22 12.21
N HIS A 494 -24.77 -12.65 12.85
CA HIS A 494 -24.33 -12.14 14.14
C HIS A 494 -23.09 -11.27 13.94
N LEU A 495 -23.16 -9.99 14.37
CA LEU A 495 -22.05 -9.04 14.34
C LEU A 495 -21.42 -8.96 15.73
N GLN A 496 -20.15 -9.32 15.83
CA GLN A 496 -19.31 -9.15 17.00
C GLN A 496 -18.28 -8.05 16.72
N THR A 497 -18.06 -7.15 17.69
CA THR A 497 -17.02 -6.12 17.60
C THR A 497 -16.03 -6.30 18.71
N GLU A 498 -14.75 -6.29 18.38
CA GLU A 498 -13.64 -6.40 19.32
C GLU A 498 -12.62 -5.27 19.12
N TYR A 499 -11.78 -5.06 20.12
CA TYR A 499 -10.68 -4.11 20.11
C TYR A 499 -9.37 -4.89 20.01
N LEU A 500 -8.60 -4.66 18.96
CA LEU A 500 -7.31 -5.30 18.71
C LEU A 500 -6.18 -4.31 18.99
N PRO A 501 -5.47 -4.40 20.12
CA PRO A 501 -4.30 -3.56 20.37
C PRO A 501 -3.10 -4.08 19.58
N LEU A 502 -2.48 -3.21 18.75
CA LEU A 502 -1.20 -3.45 18.10
C LEU A 502 -0.06 -2.66 18.77
N GLY A 503 -0.31 -2.15 19.98
CA GLY A 503 0.62 -1.29 20.70
C GLY A 503 1.67 -2.04 21.50
N SER A 504 2.75 -1.35 21.79
CA SER A 504 4.05 -1.65 22.38
C SER A 504 4.09 -2.26 23.79
N SER A 505 3.02 -2.84 24.34
CA SER A 505 3.01 -3.33 25.73
C SER A 505 3.34 -4.81 25.91
N GLN A 506 3.87 -5.50 24.89
CA GLN A 506 4.51 -6.81 25.04
C GLN A 506 6.00 -6.81 24.66
N ALA A 507 6.67 -5.69 24.81
CA ALA A 507 8.13 -5.61 24.75
C ALA A 507 8.73 -5.76 26.14
N SER A 508 8.60 -6.94 26.74
CA SER A 508 9.51 -7.39 27.79
C SER A 508 10.04 -8.75 27.36
N CYS A 509 11.27 -8.74 26.94
CA CYS A 509 12.23 -9.79 26.65
C CYS A 509 12.68 -9.76 25.20
N ASP A 510 13.87 -9.21 25.09
CA ASP A 510 14.82 -9.17 23.97
C ASP A 510 14.85 -7.88 23.15
N GLY A 511 15.88 -7.10 23.50
CA GLY A 511 16.15 -5.78 22.94
C GLY A 511 16.64 -5.84 21.50
N ASN A 512 15.71 -5.85 20.56
CA ASN A 512 15.91 -5.41 19.17
C ASN A 512 14.62 -5.41 18.32
N SER A 513 13.43 -5.33 18.93
CA SER A 513 12.20 -5.19 18.12
C SER A 513 11.85 -3.71 17.95
N LEU A 514 12.19 -3.19 16.78
CA LEU A 514 11.74 -1.89 16.31
C LEU A 514 10.22 -1.92 16.05
N SER A 515 9.46 -1.31 16.94
CA SER A 515 8.03 -1.09 16.76
C SER A 515 7.81 -0.01 15.70
N PHE A 516 7.47 -0.42 14.48
CA PHE A 516 7.01 0.50 13.43
C PHE A 516 5.53 0.87 13.66
N THR A 517 5.26 1.69 14.62
CA THR A 517 4.00 2.43 14.68
C THR A 517 4.22 3.82 14.08
N SER A 518 4.25 3.92 12.76
CA SER A 518 4.05 5.21 12.13
C SER A 518 2.61 5.63 12.40
N PRO A 519 2.36 6.81 12.97
CA PRO A 519 1.00 7.36 13.14
C PRO A 519 0.21 7.43 11.84
N LEU A 520 0.90 7.40 10.70
CA LEU A 520 0.34 7.40 9.35
C LEU A 520 -0.18 6.02 8.93
N LEU A 521 0.40 4.92 9.44
CA LEU A 521 0.01 3.54 9.11
C LEU A 521 -1.22 3.05 9.88
N ALA A 522 -1.57 3.70 11.00
CA ALA A 522 -2.72 3.36 11.82
C ALA A 522 -4.09 3.61 11.15
N ARG A 523 -4.14 3.94 9.87
CA ARG A 523 -5.38 4.33 9.16
C ARG A 523 -5.86 3.33 8.11
N LEU A 524 -5.17 2.21 7.93
CA LEU A 524 -5.54 1.24 6.90
C LEU A 524 -6.56 0.25 7.42
N PRO A 525 -7.75 0.12 6.78
CA PRO A 525 -8.65 -0.99 7.05
C PRO A 525 -8.05 -2.29 6.48
N VAL A 526 -8.28 -3.40 7.14
CA VAL A 526 -8.00 -4.73 6.60
C VAL A 526 -9.30 -5.27 6.03
N VAL A 527 -9.26 -5.79 4.83
CA VAL A 527 -10.42 -6.25 4.09
C VAL A 527 -10.23 -7.71 3.67
N ASP A 528 -11.33 -8.40 3.52
CA ASP A 528 -11.37 -9.80 3.09
C ASP A 528 -11.12 -9.91 1.58
N LEU A 529 -9.92 -10.36 1.20
CA LEU A 529 -9.50 -10.61 -0.18
C LEU A 529 -10.27 -11.73 -0.87
N PHE A 530 -10.73 -12.72 -0.10
CA PHE A 530 -11.37 -13.93 -0.60
C PHE A 530 -12.86 -13.96 -0.27
N ARG A 531 -13.47 -12.79 -0.30
CA ARG A 531 -14.90 -12.67 -0.05
C ARG A 531 -15.72 -13.36 -1.13
N THR A 532 -16.63 -14.25 -0.74
CA THR A 532 -17.44 -15.07 -1.62
C THR A 532 -18.81 -14.48 -1.97
N GLY A 533 -19.09 -13.22 -1.61
CA GLY A 533 -20.38 -12.59 -1.88
C GLY A 533 -20.38 -11.07 -1.61
N PRO A 534 -21.53 -10.40 -1.80
CA PRO A 534 -21.68 -8.99 -1.47
C PRO A 534 -21.44 -8.75 0.03
N VAL A 535 -20.90 -7.58 0.37
CA VAL A 535 -20.74 -7.19 1.78
C VAL A 535 -22.11 -7.16 2.45
N PRO A 536 -22.30 -7.86 3.57
CA PRO A 536 -23.55 -7.76 4.31
C PRO A 536 -23.84 -6.32 4.71
N THR A 537 -25.10 -5.89 4.56
CA THR A 537 -25.55 -4.51 4.82
C THR A 537 -25.14 -4.03 6.22
N LEU A 538 -25.14 -4.93 7.21
CA LEU A 538 -24.70 -4.65 8.58
C LEU A 538 -23.27 -4.08 8.70
N LEU A 539 -22.35 -4.46 7.79
CA LEU A 539 -21.00 -3.90 7.77
C LEU A 539 -20.96 -2.53 7.08
N LEU A 540 -21.90 -2.27 6.15
CA LEU A 540 -21.96 -1.00 5.41
C LEU A 540 -22.67 0.08 6.24
N GLU A 541 -23.79 -0.21 6.89
CA GLU A 541 -24.57 0.73 7.71
C GLU A 541 -23.75 1.27 8.89
N SER A 542 -22.89 0.44 9.50
CA SER A 542 -22.00 0.90 10.56
C SER A 542 -20.96 1.93 10.11
N ARG A 543 -20.80 2.13 8.80
CA ARG A 543 -19.84 3.06 8.18
C ARG A 543 -20.50 4.39 7.80
N GLU A 544 -21.72 4.36 7.29
CA GLU A 544 -22.46 5.58 6.92
C GLU A 544 -22.80 6.43 8.16
N ALA A 545 -23.07 5.79 9.30
CA ALA A 545 -23.27 6.47 10.58
C ALA A 545 -22.01 7.18 11.11
N GLN A 546 -20.80 6.72 10.73
CA GLN A 546 -19.52 7.32 11.14
C GLN A 546 -19.02 8.41 10.20
N VAL A 547 -19.52 8.46 8.95
CA VAL A 547 -19.19 9.53 7.99
C VAL A 547 -20.11 10.74 8.21
N ALA A 548 -21.26 10.54 8.85
CA ALA A 548 -22.23 11.59 9.17
C ALA A 548 -22.04 12.23 10.58
N ALA A 549 -21.14 11.69 11.42
CA ALA A 549 -20.73 12.23 12.71
C ALA A 549 -19.30 12.81 12.64
#